data_ec30464333812823091ac38e0fb6d459
#
_entry.id   ec30464333812823091ac38e0fb6d459
#
_cell.length_a   1.000
_cell.length_b   1.000
_cell.length_c   1.000
_cell.angle_alpha   90.00
_cell.angle_beta   90.00
_cell.angle_gamma   90.00
#
_symmetry.space_group_name_H-M   'P 1'
#
loop_
_entity.id
_entity.type
_entity.pdbx_description
1 polymer ?
#
loop_
_entity_poly.entity_id
_entity_poly.type
_entity_poly.pdbx_seq_one_letter_code
_entity_poly.pdbx_strand_id
1 'polypeptide(L)'
;KFLRRDLSSRKQRRAVYLSPRMKIFHRFRLRVIFQNISNYLVLFVGIIFANLLLMFGLLLPSALDHYQLEIQNNMLAKYQYMLSMPVSVMGGSNKLESMLDMLLFAHDAETDNEDAEEFSAYSLNTLPTKYKSEEVTLYGVHDDSKYIDVDFLDGVYISKAYADKFLLKPGDSITLKEKYEDDEYTFKISGIYDYNGSLCIFMPQEELNQTFDLGDDYFSGYFSNSEITDIDSSYIGSVIDLDALTKISRQLNVSMGSMMGMVNLFAVAIYMILIYLLSKIIIEKNAQSISMTKILGYTNGEISRLYILSTSIVVVLCLLISLPIETTIMEVLFREMMLQSISGWIALWIDPMIYVQMFAAGIIT
;
A
#
# COMPACT_ATOMS: atom_id res chain seq x y z
N LYS A 1 11.69 -31.57 53.89
CA LYS A 1 12.02 -30.69 52.74
C LYS A 1 12.16 -29.22 53.13
N PHE A 2 11.74 -28.77 54.29
CA PHE A 2 11.81 -27.36 54.75
C PHE A 2 13.21 -26.92 55.20
N LEU A 3 14.14 -27.84 55.45
CA LEU A 3 15.46 -27.57 56.02
C LEU A 3 16.63 -27.67 55.04
N ARG A 4 16.39 -27.99 53.74
CA ARG A 4 17.36 -27.80 52.67
C ARG A 4 17.09 -26.50 51.98
N ARG A 5 17.63 -25.41 52.49
CA ARG A 5 17.82 -24.19 51.73
C ARG A 5 18.77 -24.53 50.58
N ASP A 6 18.25 -24.62 49.36
CA ASP A 6 19.09 -24.51 48.17
C ASP A 6 19.74 -23.15 48.21
N LEU A 7 20.99 -23.12 48.61
CA LEU A 7 21.86 -21.94 48.53
C LEU A 7 22.39 -21.74 47.10
N SER A 8 21.57 -22.01 46.06
CA SER A 8 21.88 -21.50 44.76
C SER A 8 21.90 -19.98 44.83
N SER A 9 23.07 -19.39 44.71
CA SER A 9 23.29 -17.96 44.75
C SER A 9 22.51 -17.32 43.57
N ARG A 10 21.24 -17.01 43.82
CA ARG A 10 20.48 -16.13 42.95
C ARG A 10 21.24 -14.81 42.97
N LYS A 11 21.89 -14.46 41.86
CA LYS A 11 22.44 -13.12 41.63
C LYS A 11 21.36 -12.10 42.02
N GLN A 12 21.54 -11.46 43.18
CA GLN A 12 20.64 -10.39 43.63
C GLN A 12 20.71 -9.31 42.55
N ARG A 13 19.64 -9.15 41.76
CA ARG A 13 19.52 -8.01 40.88
C ARG A 13 19.59 -6.76 41.73
N ARG A 14 20.50 -5.83 41.41
CA ARG A 14 20.65 -4.54 42.08
C ARG A 14 19.28 -3.87 42.18
N ALA A 15 18.82 -3.57 43.37
CA ALA A 15 17.58 -2.86 43.57
C ALA A 15 17.65 -1.47 42.91
N VAL A 16 16.69 -1.13 42.06
CA VAL A 16 16.63 0.21 41.45
C VAL A 16 16.39 1.23 42.58
N TYR A 17 17.29 2.19 42.69
CA TYR A 17 17.19 3.26 43.69
C TYR A 17 16.18 4.30 43.19
N LEU A 18 15.04 4.40 43.89
CA LEU A 18 13.97 5.34 43.61
C LEU A 18 13.96 6.45 44.67
N SER A 19 13.71 7.70 44.24
CA SER A 19 13.73 8.88 45.09
C SER A 19 12.81 8.72 46.31
N PRO A 20 13.30 9.06 47.55
CA PRO A 20 12.50 9.00 48.79
C PRO A 20 11.26 9.92 48.79
N ARG A 21 11.26 10.97 47.95
CA ARG A 21 10.16 11.96 47.85
C ARG A 21 8.89 11.43 47.17
N MET A 22 8.97 10.28 46.50
CA MET A 22 7.80 9.66 45.83
C MET A 22 6.92 8.94 46.89
N LYS A 23 5.59 9.01 46.71
CA LYS A 23 4.62 8.26 47.54
C LYS A 23 4.93 6.75 47.48
N ILE A 24 4.78 6.06 48.58
CA ILE A 24 5.14 4.66 48.76
C ILE A 24 4.50 3.75 47.71
N PHE A 25 3.22 3.97 47.37
CA PHE A 25 2.51 3.19 46.36
C PHE A 25 3.11 3.35 44.93
N HIS A 26 3.53 4.57 44.55
CA HIS A 26 4.18 4.79 43.24
C HIS A 26 5.57 4.15 43.19
N ARG A 27 6.33 4.23 44.29
CA ARG A 27 7.64 3.56 44.37
C ARG A 27 7.49 2.04 44.30
N PHE A 28 6.46 1.47 44.92
CA PHE A 28 6.18 0.04 44.86
C PHE A 28 5.84 -0.40 43.42
N ARG A 29 4.93 0.32 42.75
CA ARG A 29 4.55 0.04 41.35
C ARG A 29 5.74 0.09 40.41
N LEU A 30 6.55 1.15 40.49
CA LEU A 30 7.75 1.26 39.66
C LEU A 30 8.73 0.11 39.94
N ARG A 31 8.88 -0.30 41.20
CA ARG A 31 9.74 -1.43 41.54
C ARG A 31 9.23 -2.74 40.93
N VAL A 32 7.93 -2.99 40.97
CA VAL A 32 7.29 -4.16 40.32
C VAL A 32 7.54 -4.14 38.81
N ILE A 33 7.41 -2.97 38.16
CA ILE A 33 7.66 -2.82 36.74
C ILE A 33 9.12 -3.14 36.43
N PHE A 34 10.08 -2.51 37.11
CA PHE A 34 11.51 -2.73 36.85
C PHE A 34 11.99 -4.15 37.16
N GLN A 35 11.38 -4.81 38.14
CA GLN A 35 11.70 -6.21 38.43
C GLN A 35 11.21 -7.18 37.34
N ASN A 36 10.15 -6.81 36.63
CA ASN A 36 9.52 -7.63 35.59
C ASN A 36 9.82 -7.15 34.16
N ILE A 37 10.78 -6.24 33.96
CA ILE A 37 11.06 -5.60 32.67
C ILE A 37 11.29 -6.62 31.54
N SER A 38 11.95 -7.74 31.83
CA SER A 38 12.18 -8.80 30.82
C SER A 38 10.86 -9.44 30.35
N ASN A 39 9.85 -9.55 31.22
CA ASN A 39 8.56 -10.09 30.83
C ASN A 39 7.74 -9.07 30.05
N TYR A 40 7.85 -7.78 30.43
CA TYR A 40 7.21 -6.71 29.68
C TYR A 40 7.84 -6.52 28.29
N LEU A 41 9.13 -6.82 28.13
CA LEU A 41 9.77 -6.80 26.82
C LEU A 41 9.22 -7.93 25.91
N VAL A 42 9.04 -9.13 26.44
CA VAL A 42 8.40 -10.24 25.69
C VAL A 42 6.96 -9.89 25.33
N LEU A 43 6.22 -9.26 26.27
CA LEU A 43 4.89 -8.76 25.98
C LEU A 43 4.89 -7.73 24.86
N PHE A 44 5.79 -6.75 24.92
CA PHE A 44 5.90 -5.69 23.91
C PHE A 44 6.11 -6.26 22.51
N VAL A 45 7.04 -7.23 22.37
CA VAL A 45 7.24 -7.92 21.09
C VAL A 45 5.99 -8.68 20.65
N GLY A 46 5.30 -9.33 21.60
CA GLY A 46 4.04 -10.03 21.32
C GLY A 46 2.92 -9.07 20.87
N ILE A 47 2.80 -7.90 21.52
CA ILE A 47 1.85 -6.86 21.11
C ILE A 47 2.15 -6.37 19.69
N ILE A 48 3.42 -6.06 19.37
CA ILE A 48 3.81 -5.65 18.02
C ILE A 48 3.40 -6.72 17.00
N PHE A 49 3.67 -7.99 17.28
CA PHE A 49 3.33 -9.06 16.35
C PHE A 49 1.82 -9.20 16.13
N ALA A 50 1.03 -9.16 17.21
CA ALA A 50 -0.43 -9.25 17.13
C ALA A 50 -1.04 -8.04 16.43
N ASN A 51 -0.52 -6.84 16.73
CA ASN A 51 -0.92 -5.60 16.07
C ASN A 51 -0.58 -5.59 14.57
N LEU A 52 0.60 -6.07 14.17
CA LEU A 52 0.96 -6.18 12.77
C LEU A 52 0.00 -7.07 11.99
N LEU A 53 -0.42 -8.21 12.57
CA LEU A 53 -1.41 -9.08 11.95
C LEU A 53 -2.77 -8.39 11.84
N LEU A 54 -3.21 -7.71 12.90
CA LEU A 54 -4.48 -6.98 12.92
C LEU A 54 -4.46 -5.81 11.93
N MET A 55 -3.36 -5.05 11.90
CA MET A 55 -3.15 -3.95 10.96
C MET A 55 -3.17 -4.45 9.51
N PHE A 56 -2.49 -5.54 9.20
CA PHE A 56 -2.48 -6.13 7.85
C PHE A 56 -3.89 -6.51 7.40
N GLY A 57 -4.66 -7.14 8.28
CA GLY A 57 -6.03 -7.57 7.97
C GLY A 57 -7.03 -6.41 7.82
N LEU A 58 -6.80 -5.27 8.46
CA LEU A 58 -7.63 -4.07 8.36
C LEU A 58 -7.19 -3.15 7.22
N LEU A 59 -5.89 -3.12 6.94
CA LEU A 59 -5.27 -2.20 5.99
C LEU A 59 -5.70 -2.48 4.55
N LEU A 60 -5.65 -3.74 4.11
CA LEU A 60 -5.82 -4.07 2.69
C LEU A 60 -7.20 -3.66 2.13
N PRO A 61 -8.33 -3.97 2.78
CA PRO A 61 -9.63 -3.48 2.32
C PRO A 61 -9.69 -1.95 2.28
N SER A 62 -9.21 -1.28 3.33
CA SER A 62 -9.23 0.17 3.43
C SER A 62 -8.35 0.85 2.36
N ALA A 63 -7.18 0.30 2.07
CA ALA A 63 -6.30 0.80 1.02
C ALA A 63 -6.90 0.61 -0.38
N LEU A 64 -7.59 -0.52 -0.64
CA LEU A 64 -8.29 -0.76 -1.90
C LEU A 64 -9.48 0.17 -2.11
N ASP A 65 -10.26 0.45 -1.07
CA ASP A 65 -11.38 1.39 -1.12
C ASP A 65 -10.88 2.82 -1.37
N HIS A 66 -9.82 3.23 -0.68
CA HIS A 66 -9.19 4.53 -0.90
C HIS A 66 -8.63 4.67 -2.32
N TYR A 67 -7.97 3.64 -2.83
CA TYR A 67 -7.45 3.60 -4.20
C TYR A 67 -8.56 3.79 -5.25
N GLN A 68 -9.75 3.18 -5.05
CA GLN A 68 -10.88 3.38 -5.94
C GLN A 68 -11.35 4.84 -5.96
N LEU A 69 -11.38 5.50 -4.80
CA LEU A 69 -11.74 6.92 -4.69
C LEU A 69 -10.69 7.83 -5.36
N GLU A 70 -9.39 7.53 -5.19
CA GLU A 70 -8.32 8.28 -5.85
C GLU A 70 -8.41 8.17 -7.37
N ILE A 71 -8.62 6.96 -7.90
CA ILE A 71 -8.80 6.77 -9.34
C ILE A 71 -10.00 7.57 -9.84
N GLN A 72 -11.14 7.49 -9.15
CA GLN A 72 -12.35 8.22 -9.54
C GLN A 72 -12.14 9.74 -9.61
N ASN A 73 -11.33 10.28 -8.71
CA ASN A 73 -11.08 11.73 -8.65
C ASN A 73 -10.01 12.19 -9.65
N ASN A 74 -9.11 11.32 -10.06
CA ASN A 74 -7.91 11.65 -10.85
C ASN A 74 -7.86 10.84 -12.17
N MET A 75 -9.02 10.55 -12.77
CA MET A 75 -9.07 9.97 -14.12
C MET A 75 -8.57 10.97 -15.16
N LEU A 76 -7.87 10.50 -16.20
CA LEU A 76 -7.45 11.34 -17.32
C LEU A 76 -8.67 11.90 -18.07
N ALA A 77 -9.62 11.02 -18.37
CA ALA A 77 -10.91 11.33 -18.95
C ALA A 77 -11.96 10.35 -18.42
N LYS A 78 -13.25 10.61 -18.58
CA LYS A 78 -14.30 9.64 -18.21
C LYS A 78 -14.22 8.37 -19.01
N TYR A 79 -13.85 8.48 -20.27
CA TYR A 79 -13.66 7.39 -21.21
C TYR A 79 -12.33 7.58 -21.93
N GLN A 80 -11.56 6.52 -22.00
CA GLN A 80 -10.35 6.42 -22.81
C GLN A 80 -10.57 5.27 -23.77
N TYR A 81 -10.76 5.59 -25.03
CA TYR A 81 -10.95 4.63 -26.10
C TYR A 81 -9.60 4.26 -26.68
N MET A 82 -9.26 2.98 -26.63
CA MET A 82 -8.10 2.43 -27.33
C MET A 82 -8.59 1.79 -28.62
N LEU A 83 -8.14 2.28 -29.75
CA LEU A 83 -8.48 1.72 -31.05
C LEU A 83 -7.63 0.48 -31.33
N SER A 84 -8.22 -0.46 -32.06
CA SER A 84 -7.51 -1.64 -32.56
C SER A 84 -7.75 -1.78 -34.04
N MET A 85 -6.67 -1.99 -34.83
CA MET A 85 -6.81 -2.33 -36.19
C MET A 85 -7.54 -3.66 -36.38
N PRO A 86 -8.52 -3.78 -37.26
CA PRO A 86 -9.13 -5.06 -37.60
C PRO A 86 -8.10 -6.08 -38.04
N VAL A 87 -8.31 -7.35 -37.68
CA VAL A 87 -7.40 -8.47 -38.00
C VAL A 87 -7.16 -8.59 -39.54
N SER A 88 -8.15 -8.20 -40.36
CA SER A 88 -8.06 -8.16 -41.80
C SER A 88 -6.94 -7.24 -42.33
N VAL A 89 -6.65 -6.15 -41.66
CA VAL A 89 -5.57 -5.23 -42.00
C VAL A 89 -4.19 -5.82 -41.68
N MET A 90 -4.09 -6.59 -40.60
CA MET A 90 -2.83 -7.23 -40.16
C MET A 90 -2.46 -8.50 -40.93
N GLY A 91 -3.42 -9.20 -41.56
CA GLY A 91 -3.24 -10.51 -42.17
C GLY A 91 -3.37 -10.57 -43.69
N GLY A 92 -3.61 -9.45 -44.38
CA GLY A 92 -3.85 -9.40 -45.84
C GLY A 92 -2.62 -9.75 -46.65
N SER A 93 -2.73 -10.75 -47.50
CA SER A 93 -1.68 -11.15 -48.43
C SER A 93 -1.51 -10.21 -49.62
N ASN A 94 -2.43 -9.27 -49.81
CA ASN A 94 -2.45 -8.28 -50.90
C ASN A 94 -2.13 -6.86 -50.39
N LYS A 95 -1.00 -6.31 -50.75
CA LYS A 95 -0.58 -4.96 -50.39
C LYS A 95 -1.62 -3.86 -50.69
N LEU A 96 -2.40 -4.02 -51.76
CA LEU A 96 -3.40 -3.04 -52.17
C LEU A 96 -4.67 -3.12 -51.32
N GLU A 97 -5.07 -4.32 -50.90
CA GLU A 97 -6.18 -4.59 -50.01
C GLU A 97 -5.89 -4.09 -48.59
N SER A 98 -4.69 -4.36 -48.06
CA SER A 98 -4.22 -3.83 -46.80
C SER A 98 -4.12 -2.30 -46.76
N MET A 99 -3.73 -1.67 -47.85
CA MET A 99 -3.70 -0.22 -47.99
C MET A 99 -5.11 0.39 -48.02
N LEU A 100 -6.05 -0.27 -48.67
CA LEU A 100 -7.45 0.16 -48.74
C LEU A 100 -8.14 0.00 -47.43
N ASP A 101 -7.89 -1.11 -46.74
CA ASP A 101 -8.41 -1.39 -45.38
C ASP A 101 -7.82 -0.41 -44.35
N MET A 102 -6.55 -0.01 -44.52
CA MET A 102 -5.93 1.01 -43.64
C MET A 102 -6.51 2.41 -43.88
N LEU A 103 -6.81 2.78 -45.11
CA LEU A 103 -7.49 4.04 -45.46
C LEU A 103 -8.95 4.05 -44.94
N LEU A 104 -9.65 2.93 -45.06
CA LEU A 104 -11.01 2.78 -44.53
C LEU A 104 -10.99 2.83 -42.98
N PHE A 105 -10.03 2.18 -42.35
CA PHE A 105 -9.84 2.26 -40.91
C PHE A 105 -9.63 3.70 -40.41
N ALA A 106 -8.74 4.44 -41.07
CA ALA A 106 -8.47 5.82 -40.70
C ALA A 106 -9.73 6.70 -40.83
N HIS A 107 -10.57 6.47 -41.84
CA HIS A 107 -11.83 7.20 -42.00
C HIS A 107 -12.93 6.75 -41.05
N ASP A 108 -13.08 5.45 -40.85
CA ASP A 108 -14.14 4.88 -40.01
C ASP A 108 -13.82 4.95 -38.47
N ALA A 109 -12.58 5.27 -38.14
CA ALA A 109 -12.14 5.49 -36.79
C ALA A 109 -12.21 6.97 -36.31
N GLU A 110 -12.50 7.90 -37.25
CA GLU A 110 -12.76 9.29 -36.90
C GLU A 110 -14.11 9.43 -36.16
N THR A 111 -14.20 10.43 -35.30
CA THR A 111 -15.41 10.76 -34.55
C THR A 111 -15.79 12.21 -34.68
N ASP A 112 -17.08 12.47 -34.82
CA ASP A 112 -17.65 13.83 -34.78
C ASP A 112 -17.85 14.39 -33.38
N ASN A 113 -17.43 13.67 -32.34
CA ASN A 113 -17.61 14.05 -30.95
C ASN A 113 -16.65 15.19 -30.58
N GLU A 114 -17.18 16.37 -30.31
CA GLU A 114 -16.42 17.59 -29.95
C GLU A 114 -15.60 17.45 -28.66
N ASP A 115 -15.97 16.51 -27.77
CA ASP A 115 -15.22 16.22 -26.56
C ASP A 115 -14.04 15.29 -26.78
N ALA A 116 -14.01 14.56 -27.90
CA ALA A 116 -12.96 13.62 -28.18
C ALA A 116 -11.64 14.34 -28.51
N GLU A 117 -10.55 13.88 -27.91
CA GLU A 117 -9.21 14.34 -28.14
C GLU A 117 -8.31 13.14 -28.47
N GLU A 118 -7.62 13.19 -29.59
CA GLU A 118 -6.72 12.13 -30.02
C GLU A 118 -5.49 12.05 -29.13
N PHE A 119 -5.00 10.83 -28.94
CA PHE A 119 -3.73 10.57 -28.30
C PHE A 119 -3.00 9.41 -28.99
N SER A 120 -1.68 9.44 -28.96
CA SER A 120 -0.85 8.30 -29.33
C SER A 120 -0.46 7.51 -28.09
N ALA A 121 -0.39 6.19 -28.21
CA ALA A 121 0.07 5.33 -27.13
C ALA A 121 1.13 4.34 -27.62
N TYR A 122 2.15 4.15 -26.80
CA TYR A 122 3.20 3.16 -27.03
C TYR A 122 3.56 2.46 -25.74
N SER A 123 3.89 1.18 -25.79
CA SER A 123 4.19 0.39 -24.59
C SER A 123 5.64 -0.05 -24.55
N LEU A 124 6.35 0.35 -23.52
CA LEU A 124 7.71 -0.12 -23.21
C LEU A 124 7.70 -0.88 -21.86
N ASN A 125 8.81 -1.56 -21.60
CA ASN A 125 9.00 -2.29 -20.36
C ASN A 125 10.10 -1.66 -19.51
N THR A 126 9.94 -1.69 -18.19
CA THR A 126 11.04 -1.36 -17.27
C THR A 126 12.16 -2.38 -17.41
N LEU A 127 13.42 -1.94 -17.23
CA LEU A 127 14.55 -2.84 -17.23
C LEU A 127 14.40 -3.89 -16.10
N PRO A 128 14.71 -5.16 -16.35
CA PRO A 128 14.68 -6.18 -15.33
C PRO A 128 15.75 -5.91 -14.27
N THR A 129 15.32 -5.77 -13.04
CA THR A 129 16.17 -5.63 -11.86
C THR A 129 15.98 -6.82 -10.93
N LYS A 130 16.03 -6.64 -9.60
CA LYS A 130 15.58 -7.67 -8.65
C LYS A 130 14.05 -7.88 -8.70
N TYR A 131 13.32 -6.93 -9.29
CA TYR A 131 11.88 -6.97 -9.47
C TYR A 131 11.53 -7.36 -10.90
N LYS A 132 10.29 -7.82 -11.07
CA LYS A 132 9.77 -8.18 -12.39
C LYS A 132 9.71 -6.93 -13.28
N SER A 133 10.06 -7.10 -14.56
CA SER A 133 9.83 -6.07 -15.58
C SER A 133 8.33 -5.79 -15.71
N GLU A 134 7.97 -4.53 -15.81
CA GLU A 134 6.59 -4.06 -15.91
C GLU A 134 6.40 -3.20 -17.14
N GLU A 135 5.21 -3.30 -17.70
CA GLU A 135 4.80 -2.48 -18.83
C GLU A 135 4.51 -1.05 -18.37
N VAL A 136 5.02 -0.09 -19.13
CA VAL A 136 4.82 1.35 -18.94
C VAL A 136 4.23 1.87 -20.24
N THR A 137 3.07 2.50 -20.16
CA THR A 137 2.42 3.12 -21.31
C THR A 137 2.91 4.55 -21.47
N LEU A 138 3.38 4.88 -22.68
CA LEU A 138 3.71 6.24 -23.07
C LEU A 138 2.49 6.83 -23.77
N TYR A 139 2.02 7.97 -23.31
CA TYR A 139 0.94 8.74 -23.92
C TYR A 139 1.54 9.97 -24.60
N GLY A 140 1.36 10.03 -25.91
CA GLY A 140 1.59 11.22 -26.70
C GLY A 140 0.32 12.06 -26.71
N VAL A 141 0.37 13.25 -26.17
CA VAL A 141 -0.78 14.15 -26.04
C VAL A 141 -0.51 15.50 -26.70
N HIS A 142 -1.56 16.20 -27.08
CA HIS A 142 -1.44 17.54 -27.64
C HIS A 142 -0.93 18.54 -26.59
N ASP A 143 -0.17 19.55 -27.02
CA ASP A 143 0.38 20.58 -26.12
C ASP A 143 -0.72 21.42 -25.45
N ASP A 144 -1.89 21.53 -26.09
CA ASP A 144 -3.09 22.22 -25.60
C ASP A 144 -4.20 21.26 -25.16
N SER A 145 -3.81 20.08 -24.68
CA SER A 145 -4.73 19.03 -24.25
C SER A 145 -5.75 19.53 -23.23
N LYS A 146 -7.03 19.22 -23.45
CA LYS A 146 -8.14 19.50 -22.51
C LYS A 146 -8.12 18.57 -21.31
N TYR A 147 -7.43 17.44 -21.40
CA TYR A 147 -7.46 16.35 -20.43
C TYR A 147 -6.19 16.25 -19.61
N ILE A 148 -5.04 16.64 -20.19
CA ILE A 148 -3.74 16.53 -19.55
C ILE A 148 -3.07 17.90 -19.63
N ASP A 149 -3.25 18.68 -18.56
CA ASP A 149 -2.71 20.04 -18.42
C ASP A 149 -1.28 19.97 -17.90
N VAL A 150 -0.31 19.92 -18.83
CA VAL A 150 1.13 19.91 -18.53
C VAL A 150 1.91 20.72 -19.56
N ASP A 151 2.90 21.47 -19.08
CA ASP A 151 3.82 22.19 -19.94
C ASP A 151 5.06 21.31 -20.22
N PHE A 152 5.16 20.78 -21.43
CA PHE A 152 6.31 19.96 -21.87
C PHE A 152 7.52 20.81 -22.25
N LEU A 153 8.23 21.37 -21.26
CA LEU A 153 9.35 22.28 -21.52
C LEU A 153 10.67 21.58 -21.83
N ASP A 154 11.06 20.53 -21.09
CA ASP A 154 12.38 19.88 -21.19
C ASP A 154 12.36 18.40 -20.77
N GLY A 155 11.49 17.59 -21.33
CA GLY A 155 11.40 16.16 -21.07
C GLY A 155 9.98 15.68 -20.79
N VAL A 156 9.85 14.51 -20.16
CA VAL A 156 8.57 13.83 -20.01
C VAL A 156 7.99 14.01 -18.60
N TYR A 157 6.68 13.90 -18.50
CA TYR A 157 5.98 13.77 -17.22
C TYR A 157 5.68 12.30 -16.94
N ILE A 158 5.87 11.88 -15.70
CA ILE A 158 5.53 10.52 -15.27
C ILE A 158 4.32 10.54 -14.35
N SER A 159 3.52 9.47 -14.36
CA SER A 159 2.41 9.31 -13.41
C SER A 159 2.92 9.24 -11.97
N LYS A 160 2.12 9.71 -11.03
CA LYS A 160 2.41 9.62 -9.60
C LYS A 160 2.59 8.17 -9.15
N ALA A 161 1.78 7.24 -9.68
CA ALA A 161 1.96 5.81 -9.45
C ALA A 161 3.36 5.33 -9.82
N TYR A 162 3.91 5.79 -10.96
CA TYR A 162 5.25 5.43 -11.41
C TYR A 162 6.32 6.05 -10.52
N ALA A 163 6.18 7.34 -10.22
CA ALA A 163 7.09 8.07 -9.33
C ALA A 163 7.17 7.43 -7.94
N ASP A 164 6.03 7.12 -7.33
CA ASP A 164 5.95 6.55 -5.99
C ASP A 164 6.49 5.12 -5.94
N LYS A 165 6.22 4.31 -6.96
CA LYS A 165 6.70 2.93 -7.03
C LYS A 165 8.21 2.86 -7.02
N PHE A 166 8.87 3.61 -7.90
CA PHE A 166 10.32 3.56 -8.11
C PHE A 166 11.09 4.68 -7.40
N LEU A 167 10.39 5.54 -6.60
CA LEU A 167 10.96 6.70 -5.89
C LEU A 167 11.66 7.70 -6.81
N LEU A 168 11.08 7.92 -7.99
CA LEU A 168 11.58 8.84 -9.01
C LEU A 168 11.21 10.28 -8.68
N LYS A 169 12.06 11.21 -9.11
CA LYS A 169 11.87 12.64 -8.88
C LYS A 169 12.11 13.42 -10.18
N PRO A 170 11.53 14.63 -10.32
CA PRO A 170 11.92 15.52 -11.39
C PRO A 170 13.44 15.73 -11.44
N GLY A 171 14.02 15.61 -12.63
CA GLY A 171 15.46 15.63 -12.88
C GLY A 171 16.13 14.27 -13.00
N ASP A 172 15.49 13.18 -12.55
CA ASP A 172 15.98 11.83 -12.78
C ASP A 172 15.81 11.41 -14.24
N SER A 173 16.53 10.36 -14.65
CA SER A 173 16.38 9.75 -15.97
C SER A 173 15.90 8.31 -15.81
N ILE A 174 15.00 7.89 -16.70
CA ILE A 174 14.47 6.53 -16.75
C ILE A 174 14.84 5.91 -18.08
N THR A 175 15.25 4.64 -18.04
CA THR A 175 15.52 3.85 -19.25
C THR A 175 14.51 2.72 -19.34
N LEU A 176 13.84 2.62 -20.47
CA LEU A 176 12.85 1.60 -20.78
C LEU A 176 13.34 0.82 -22.01
N LYS A 177 12.83 -0.40 -22.14
CA LYS A 177 13.20 -1.33 -23.20
C LYS A 177 11.98 -1.77 -23.99
N GLU A 178 12.18 -1.99 -25.27
CA GLU A 178 11.20 -2.64 -26.15
C GLU A 178 10.86 -4.05 -25.64
N LYS A 179 9.61 -4.46 -25.85
CA LYS A 179 9.12 -5.77 -25.43
C LYS A 179 9.71 -6.93 -26.23
N TYR A 180 9.92 -6.73 -27.52
CA TYR A 180 10.33 -7.76 -28.48
C TYR A 180 11.67 -7.48 -29.14
N GLU A 181 12.19 -6.28 -28.99
CA GLU A 181 13.47 -5.82 -29.54
C GLU A 181 14.46 -5.48 -28.41
N ASP A 182 15.72 -5.26 -28.78
CA ASP A 182 16.76 -4.93 -27.78
C ASP A 182 16.97 -3.42 -27.63
N ASP A 183 16.09 -2.62 -28.22
CA ASP A 183 16.22 -1.17 -28.20
C ASP A 183 15.81 -0.58 -26.83
N GLU A 184 16.64 0.35 -26.36
CA GLU A 184 16.47 1.04 -25.08
C GLU A 184 16.27 2.54 -25.32
N TYR A 185 15.29 3.10 -24.64
CA TYR A 185 14.94 4.52 -24.69
C TYR A 185 15.13 5.15 -23.33
N THR A 186 15.81 6.31 -23.31
CA THR A 186 16.07 7.04 -22.06
C THR A 186 15.37 8.38 -22.08
N PHE A 187 14.53 8.61 -21.08
CA PHE A 187 13.75 9.83 -20.91
C PHE A 187 14.19 10.57 -19.66
N LYS A 188 14.25 11.92 -19.74
CA LYS A 188 14.48 12.79 -18.58
C LYS A 188 13.14 13.21 -18.01
N ILE A 189 12.97 13.02 -16.69
CA ILE A 189 11.75 13.40 -16.00
C ILE A 189 11.73 14.89 -15.73
N SER A 190 10.78 15.61 -16.30
CA SER A 190 10.54 17.04 -16.02
C SER A 190 9.55 17.25 -14.89
N GLY A 191 8.56 16.39 -14.75
CA GLY A 191 7.53 16.53 -13.74
C GLY A 191 6.80 15.24 -13.39
N ILE A 192 5.92 15.33 -12.42
CA ILE A 192 5.04 14.25 -11.97
C ILE A 192 3.60 14.72 -12.17
N TYR A 193 2.81 13.94 -12.90
CA TYR A 193 1.39 14.17 -13.09
C TYR A 193 0.57 13.36 -12.07
N ASP A 194 -0.44 13.99 -11.44
CA ASP A 194 -1.23 13.35 -10.37
C ASP A 194 -2.23 12.33 -10.92
N TYR A 195 -1.70 11.23 -11.45
CA TYR A 195 -2.46 10.10 -11.97
C TYR A 195 -1.96 8.79 -11.33
N ASN A 196 -2.91 8.02 -10.77
CA ASN A 196 -2.62 6.78 -10.04
C ASN A 196 -3.18 5.51 -10.73
N GLY A 197 -3.80 5.66 -11.91
CA GLY A 197 -4.45 4.53 -12.61
C GLY A 197 -3.49 3.50 -13.20
N SER A 198 -2.33 3.95 -13.67
CA SER A 198 -1.30 3.07 -14.26
C SER A 198 0.09 3.68 -14.18
N LEU A 199 1.11 2.84 -14.50
CA LEU A 199 2.47 3.31 -14.72
C LEU A 199 2.54 3.88 -16.12
N CYS A 200 2.64 5.20 -16.26
CA CYS A 200 2.68 5.84 -17.57
C CYS A 200 3.58 7.06 -17.61
N ILE A 201 3.90 7.45 -18.82
CA ILE A 201 4.68 8.63 -19.19
C ILE A 201 3.81 9.47 -20.11
N PHE A 202 3.87 10.78 -19.96
CA PHE A 202 3.23 11.75 -20.84
C PHE A 202 4.30 12.57 -21.55
N MET A 203 4.16 12.74 -22.87
CA MET A 203 5.05 13.51 -23.72
C MET A 203 4.26 14.12 -24.89
N PRO A 204 4.83 15.10 -25.62
CA PRO A 204 4.19 15.62 -26.82
C PRO A 204 3.91 14.50 -27.85
N GLN A 205 2.73 14.53 -28.47
CA GLN A 205 2.33 13.51 -29.46
C GLN A 205 3.27 13.44 -30.65
N GLU A 206 3.70 14.60 -31.17
CA GLU A 206 4.65 14.66 -32.27
C GLU A 206 5.99 14.00 -31.91
N GLU A 207 6.51 14.27 -30.71
CA GLU A 207 7.76 13.70 -30.23
C GLU A 207 7.64 12.17 -30.06
N LEU A 208 6.51 11.67 -29.52
CA LEU A 208 6.26 10.24 -29.40
C LEU A 208 6.20 9.59 -30.79
N ASN A 209 5.43 10.15 -31.72
CA ASN A 209 5.27 9.61 -33.08
C ASN A 209 6.60 9.55 -33.82
N GLN A 210 7.44 10.58 -33.70
CA GLN A 210 8.77 10.62 -34.28
C GLN A 210 9.74 9.64 -33.65
N THR A 211 9.71 9.52 -32.31
CA THR A 211 10.62 8.62 -31.57
C THR A 211 10.42 7.16 -31.94
N PHE A 212 9.18 6.77 -32.22
CA PHE A 212 8.83 5.38 -32.55
C PHE A 212 8.47 5.15 -34.02
N ASP A 213 8.75 6.11 -34.91
CA ASP A 213 8.50 6.04 -36.36
C ASP A 213 7.06 5.63 -36.72
N LEU A 214 6.08 6.21 -36.00
CA LEU A 214 4.66 5.85 -36.15
C LEU A 214 3.94 6.63 -37.26
N GLY A 215 4.54 7.73 -37.74
CA GLY A 215 3.94 8.65 -38.69
C GLY A 215 3.36 9.90 -38.03
N ASP A 216 3.35 11.04 -38.77
CA ASP A 216 2.99 12.35 -38.20
C ASP A 216 1.53 12.41 -37.76
N ASP A 217 0.61 11.78 -38.47
CA ASP A 217 -0.84 11.78 -38.23
C ASP A 217 -1.29 10.53 -37.41
N TYR A 218 -0.36 9.82 -36.77
CA TYR A 218 -0.69 8.61 -36.04
C TYR A 218 -1.34 8.94 -34.68
N PHE A 219 -2.44 8.26 -34.37
CA PHE A 219 -3.07 8.25 -33.05
C PHE A 219 -3.54 6.83 -32.69
N SER A 220 -3.64 6.54 -31.41
CA SER A 220 -4.01 5.23 -30.87
C SER A 220 -5.40 5.19 -30.27
N GLY A 221 -6.01 6.34 -30.05
CA GLY A 221 -7.31 6.41 -29.41
C GLY A 221 -7.75 7.82 -29.04
N TYR A 222 -8.81 7.88 -28.23
CA TYR A 222 -9.45 9.13 -27.82
C TYR A 222 -9.63 9.20 -26.32
N PHE A 223 -9.34 10.37 -25.75
CA PHE A 223 -9.88 10.79 -24.46
C PHE A 223 -11.22 11.49 -24.68
N SER A 224 -12.22 11.17 -23.86
CA SER A 224 -13.52 11.83 -23.94
C SER A 224 -14.24 11.85 -22.61
N ASN A 225 -14.99 12.91 -22.32
CA ASN A 225 -15.92 12.98 -21.17
C ASN A 225 -17.34 12.57 -21.53
N SER A 226 -17.64 12.42 -22.81
CA SER A 226 -18.89 11.90 -23.35
C SER A 226 -18.67 10.56 -24.06
N GLU A 227 -19.69 9.73 -24.12
CA GLU A 227 -19.61 8.45 -24.79
C GLU A 227 -19.51 8.64 -26.32
N ILE A 228 -18.55 7.98 -26.95
CA ILE A 228 -18.37 7.96 -28.42
C ILE A 228 -19.21 6.81 -28.97
N THR A 229 -20.17 7.15 -29.84
CA THR A 229 -21.16 6.20 -30.38
C THR A 229 -21.11 6.05 -31.91
N ASP A 230 -20.34 6.88 -32.56
CA ASP A 230 -20.21 6.97 -34.02
C ASP A 230 -19.05 6.13 -34.59
N ILE A 231 -18.19 5.60 -33.74
CA ILE A 231 -17.17 4.61 -34.14
C ILE A 231 -17.72 3.20 -33.99
N ASP A 232 -17.57 2.37 -35.02
CA ASP A 232 -17.97 0.97 -34.94
C ASP A 232 -17.17 0.22 -33.88
N SER A 233 -17.88 -0.60 -33.10
CA SER A 233 -17.28 -1.36 -32.00
C SER A 233 -16.16 -2.34 -32.42
N SER A 234 -16.08 -2.69 -33.70
CA SER A 234 -14.99 -3.51 -34.27
C SER A 234 -13.64 -2.77 -34.30
N TYR A 235 -13.66 -1.45 -34.33
CA TYR A 235 -12.46 -0.61 -34.28
C TYR A 235 -12.05 -0.22 -32.86
N ILE A 236 -12.92 -0.49 -31.87
CA ILE A 236 -12.62 -0.20 -30.46
C ILE A 236 -12.02 -1.45 -29.81
N GLY A 237 -10.73 -1.41 -29.51
CA GLY A 237 -10.02 -2.51 -28.85
C GLY A 237 -10.38 -2.63 -27.37
N SER A 238 -10.43 -1.49 -26.68
CA SER A 238 -10.86 -1.43 -25.29
C SER A 238 -11.33 -0.02 -24.91
N VAL A 239 -12.24 0.03 -23.95
CA VAL A 239 -12.65 1.28 -23.31
C VAL A 239 -12.21 1.22 -21.85
N ILE A 240 -11.38 2.18 -21.46
CA ILE A 240 -10.92 2.34 -20.09
C ILE A 240 -11.79 3.41 -19.44
N ASP A 241 -12.71 2.98 -18.63
CA ASP A 241 -13.59 3.80 -17.83
C ASP A 241 -13.36 3.55 -16.32
N LEU A 242 -14.13 4.19 -15.46
CA LEU A 242 -14.05 3.97 -14.02
C LEU A 242 -14.27 2.50 -13.65
N ASP A 243 -15.19 1.81 -14.33
CA ASP A 243 -15.48 0.39 -14.06
C ASP A 243 -14.28 -0.50 -14.40
N ALA A 244 -13.65 -0.26 -15.53
CA ALA A 244 -12.45 -1.00 -15.98
C ALA A 244 -11.26 -0.74 -15.02
N LEU A 245 -10.99 0.52 -14.66
CA LEU A 245 -9.88 0.89 -13.76
C LEU A 245 -10.05 0.32 -12.36
N THR A 246 -11.28 0.32 -11.83
CA THR A 246 -11.54 -0.15 -10.46
C THR A 246 -11.86 -1.63 -10.36
N LYS A 247 -12.04 -2.33 -11.48
CA LYS A 247 -12.42 -3.74 -11.54
C LYS A 247 -11.47 -4.64 -10.77
N ILE A 248 -10.17 -4.45 -10.93
CA ILE A 248 -9.15 -5.27 -10.25
C ILE A 248 -9.20 -5.05 -8.74
N SER A 249 -9.27 -3.81 -8.26
CA SER A 249 -9.34 -3.53 -6.83
C SER A 249 -10.63 -4.05 -6.21
N ARG A 250 -11.77 -3.96 -6.90
CA ARG A 250 -13.04 -4.55 -6.45
C ARG A 250 -12.98 -6.07 -6.38
N GLN A 251 -12.39 -6.73 -7.38
CA GLN A 251 -12.22 -8.19 -7.37
C GLN A 251 -11.30 -8.63 -6.23
N LEU A 252 -10.21 -7.92 -5.97
CA LEU A 252 -9.32 -8.18 -4.84
C LEU A 252 -10.05 -8.00 -3.51
N ASN A 253 -10.83 -6.93 -3.35
CA ASN A 253 -11.58 -6.68 -2.12
C ASN A 253 -12.61 -7.80 -1.84
N VAL A 254 -13.34 -8.24 -2.86
CA VAL A 254 -14.32 -9.33 -2.71
C VAL A 254 -13.62 -10.68 -2.44
N SER A 255 -12.58 -11.03 -3.18
CA SER A 255 -11.89 -12.31 -3.03
C SER A 255 -11.09 -12.43 -1.75
N MET A 256 -10.48 -11.34 -1.28
CA MET A 256 -9.62 -11.33 -0.10
C MET A 256 -10.35 -10.94 1.19
N GLY A 257 -11.53 -10.31 1.11
CA GLY A 257 -12.25 -9.79 2.27
C GLY A 257 -12.56 -10.85 3.33
N SER A 258 -12.99 -12.05 2.92
CA SER A 258 -13.22 -13.16 3.86
C SER A 258 -11.92 -13.68 4.49
N MET A 259 -10.84 -13.72 3.73
CA MET A 259 -9.51 -14.12 4.22
C MET A 259 -8.99 -13.10 5.23
N MET A 260 -9.14 -11.81 4.96
CA MET A 260 -8.73 -10.74 5.89
C MET A 260 -9.55 -10.78 7.18
N GLY A 261 -10.85 -11.11 7.11
CA GLY A 261 -11.70 -11.36 8.28
C GLY A 261 -11.17 -12.49 9.17
N MET A 262 -10.71 -13.59 8.58
CA MET A 262 -10.05 -14.67 9.34
C MET A 262 -8.72 -14.21 9.97
N VAL A 263 -7.89 -13.50 9.23
CA VAL A 263 -6.62 -12.94 9.77
C VAL A 263 -6.90 -12.06 10.97
N ASN A 264 -7.90 -11.20 10.93
CA ASN A 264 -8.31 -10.34 12.05
C ASN A 264 -8.80 -11.16 13.26
N LEU A 265 -9.59 -12.21 13.01
CA LEU A 265 -10.03 -13.11 14.07
C LEU A 265 -8.84 -13.79 14.77
N PHE A 266 -7.87 -14.29 14.01
CA PHE A 266 -6.65 -14.88 14.54
C PHE A 266 -5.81 -13.86 15.32
N ALA A 267 -5.69 -12.65 14.83
CA ALA A 267 -4.97 -11.58 15.51
C ALA A 267 -5.57 -11.29 16.90
N VAL A 268 -6.90 -11.17 16.99
CA VAL A 268 -7.60 -10.97 18.27
C VAL A 268 -7.41 -12.17 19.19
N ALA A 269 -7.47 -13.40 18.67
CA ALA A 269 -7.21 -14.60 19.46
C ALA A 269 -5.78 -14.63 20.04
N ILE A 270 -4.78 -14.25 19.22
CA ILE A 270 -3.39 -14.12 19.67
C ILE A 270 -3.27 -13.06 20.78
N TYR A 271 -3.93 -11.91 20.62
CA TYR A 271 -3.98 -10.90 21.68
C TYR A 271 -4.48 -11.47 23.01
N MET A 272 -5.64 -12.14 23.00
CA MET A 272 -6.21 -12.73 24.21
C MET A 272 -5.26 -13.71 24.88
N ILE A 273 -4.62 -14.58 24.09
CA ILE A 273 -3.64 -15.56 24.58
C ILE A 273 -2.42 -14.87 25.20
N LEU A 274 -1.88 -13.86 24.52
CA LEU A 274 -0.69 -13.13 25.00
C LEU A 274 -0.94 -12.42 26.33
N ILE A 275 -2.08 -11.72 26.43
CA ILE A 275 -2.42 -11.00 27.67
C ILE A 275 -2.70 -11.98 28.81
N TYR A 276 -3.40 -13.09 28.54
CA TYR A 276 -3.61 -14.16 29.51
C TYR A 276 -2.29 -14.75 30.03
N LEU A 277 -1.40 -15.15 29.10
CA LEU A 277 -0.10 -15.73 29.45
C LEU A 277 0.77 -14.76 30.27
N LEU A 278 0.78 -13.48 29.86
CA LEU A 278 1.53 -12.47 30.60
C LEU A 278 0.97 -12.28 32.01
N SER A 279 -0.35 -12.11 32.15
CA SER A 279 -0.99 -11.94 33.43
C SER A 279 -0.68 -13.12 34.36
N LYS A 280 -0.73 -14.35 33.81
CA LYS A 280 -0.37 -15.57 34.55
C LYS A 280 1.10 -15.55 35.01
N ILE A 281 2.04 -15.25 34.11
CA ILE A 281 3.48 -15.18 34.41
C ILE A 281 3.76 -14.12 35.50
N ILE A 282 3.11 -12.95 35.45
CA ILE A 282 3.29 -11.89 36.42
C ILE A 282 2.76 -12.32 37.81
N ILE A 283 1.58 -12.94 37.83
CA ILE A 283 0.99 -13.45 39.09
C ILE A 283 1.89 -14.54 39.68
N GLU A 284 2.31 -15.53 38.91
CA GLU A 284 3.19 -16.62 39.36
C GLU A 284 4.54 -16.11 39.89
N LYS A 285 5.18 -15.18 39.18
CA LYS A 285 6.46 -14.59 39.64
C LYS A 285 6.33 -13.76 40.92
N ASN A 286 5.19 -13.14 41.13
CA ASN A 286 4.93 -12.32 42.31
C ASN A 286 4.15 -13.06 43.37
N ALA A 287 3.87 -14.36 43.22
CA ALA A 287 3.04 -15.15 44.14
C ALA A 287 3.51 -15.07 45.61
N GLN A 288 4.82 -15.15 45.85
CA GLN A 288 5.39 -15.03 47.19
C GLN A 288 5.19 -13.62 47.77
N SER A 289 5.38 -12.57 47.02
CA SER A 289 5.15 -11.18 47.42
C SER A 289 3.66 -10.91 47.67
N ILE A 290 2.80 -11.44 46.80
CA ILE A 290 1.33 -11.37 46.95
C ILE A 290 0.87 -12.07 48.24
N SER A 291 1.37 -13.26 48.48
CA SER A 291 1.06 -14.02 49.70
C SER A 291 1.50 -13.27 50.97
N MET A 292 2.71 -12.68 50.92
CA MET A 292 3.22 -11.88 52.05
C MET A 292 2.38 -10.63 52.29
N THR A 293 1.95 -9.94 51.25
CA THR A 293 1.07 -8.76 51.32
C THR A 293 -0.30 -9.15 51.90
N LYS A 294 -0.80 -10.35 51.57
CA LYS A 294 -2.04 -10.88 52.08
C LYS A 294 -1.94 -11.20 53.58
N ILE A 295 -0.83 -11.76 54.05
CA ILE A 295 -0.55 -12.03 55.47
C ILE A 295 -0.48 -10.71 56.26
N LEU A 296 -0.02 -9.61 55.64
CA LEU A 296 -0.01 -8.28 56.27
C LEU A 296 -1.40 -7.61 56.36
N GLY A 297 -2.46 -8.30 55.93
CA GLY A 297 -3.84 -7.84 56.07
C GLY A 297 -4.42 -7.05 54.91
N TYR A 298 -3.71 -6.97 53.79
CA TYR A 298 -4.25 -6.32 52.60
C TYR A 298 -5.37 -7.14 51.94
N THR A 299 -6.41 -6.46 51.49
CA THR A 299 -7.54 -7.07 50.80
C THR A 299 -7.15 -7.51 49.37
N ASN A 300 -7.90 -8.48 48.84
CA ASN A 300 -7.68 -8.92 47.46
C ASN A 300 -7.79 -7.76 46.45
N GLY A 301 -8.69 -6.80 46.68
CA GLY A 301 -8.85 -5.60 45.83
C GLY A 301 -7.63 -4.67 45.85
N GLU A 302 -7.03 -4.47 47.02
CA GLU A 302 -5.81 -3.65 47.15
C GLU A 302 -4.60 -4.32 46.50
N ILE A 303 -4.46 -5.64 46.63
CA ILE A 303 -3.42 -6.43 45.97
C ILE A 303 -3.61 -6.38 44.47
N SER A 304 -4.83 -6.60 43.99
CA SER A 304 -5.18 -6.48 42.56
C SER A 304 -4.82 -5.09 42.00
N ARG A 305 -5.19 -4.03 42.70
CA ARG A 305 -4.87 -2.64 42.34
C ARG A 305 -3.37 -2.35 42.30
N LEU A 306 -2.56 -3.02 43.09
CA LEU A 306 -1.11 -2.85 43.11
C LEU A 306 -0.43 -3.53 41.90
N TYR A 307 -0.86 -4.72 41.52
CA TYR A 307 -0.20 -5.53 40.48
C TYR A 307 -0.89 -5.36 39.11
N ILE A 308 -2.22 -5.48 39.05
CA ILE A 308 -2.96 -5.39 37.78
C ILE A 308 -2.89 -3.98 37.22
N LEU A 309 -3.12 -2.93 38.02
CA LEU A 309 -3.02 -1.56 37.53
C LEU A 309 -1.62 -1.23 36.98
N SER A 310 -0.56 -1.75 37.63
CA SER A 310 0.81 -1.56 37.15
C SER A 310 1.02 -2.23 35.80
N THR A 311 0.46 -3.42 35.60
CA THR A 311 0.52 -4.15 34.31
C THR A 311 -0.29 -3.44 33.24
N SER A 312 -1.51 -2.98 33.56
CA SER A 312 -2.36 -2.25 32.61
C SER A 312 -1.70 -0.96 32.10
N ILE A 313 -1.04 -0.21 33.01
CA ILE A 313 -0.29 0.98 32.59
C ILE A 313 0.82 0.61 31.61
N VAL A 314 1.55 -0.47 31.87
CA VAL A 314 2.61 -0.91 30.94
C VAL A 314 2.04 -1.37 29.61
N VAL A 315 0.92 -2.10 29.61
CA VAL A 315 0.22 -2.52 28.36
C VAL A 315 -0.17 -1.30 27.54
N VAL A 316 -0.82 -0.30 28.15
CA VAL A 316 -1.21 0.93 27.46
C VAL A 316 0.01 1.67 26.86
N LEU A 317 1.09 1.77 27.64
CA LEU A 317 2.33 2.38 27.15
C LEU A 317 2.95 1.58 25.99
N CYS A 318 2.94 0.26 26.10
CA CYS A 318 3.41 -0.63 25.02
C CYS A 318 2.58 -0.44 23.75
N LEU A 319 1.25 -0.40 23.87
CA LEU A 319 0.36 -0.14 22.74
C LEU A 319 0.65 1.22 22.07
N LEU A 320 0.82 2.28 22.84
CA LEU A 320 1.10 3.61 22.29
C LEU A 320 2.47 3.68 21.61
N ILE A 321 3.49 3.02 22.17
CA ILE A 321 4.84 3.02 21.60
C ILE A 321 4.92 2.08 20.39
N SER A 322 4.11 1.02 20.34
CA SER A 322 4.13 0.07 19.23
C SER A 322 3.56 0.65 17.94
N LEU A 323 2.52 1.51 18.00
CA LEU A 323 1.86 2.07 16.81
C LEU A 323 2.82 2.69 15.78
N PRO A 324 3.72 3.63 16.11
CA PRO A 324 4.63 4.20 15.13
C PRO A 324 5.64 3.19 14.58
N ILE A 325 6.04 2.21 15.40
CA ILE A 325 6.94 1.13 14.96
C ILE A 325 6.23 0.23 13.95
N GLU A 326 4.99 -0.13 14.23
CA GLU A 326 4.15 -0.98 13.38
C GLU A 326 3.85 -0.30 12.04
N THR A 327 3.56 1.01 12.05
CA THR A 327 3.37 1.80 10.84
C THR A 327 4.60 1.72 9.94
N THR A 328 5.79 1.98 10.49
CA THR A 328 7.04 1.93 9.71
C THR A 328 7.32 0.52 9.16
N ILE A 329 7.08 -0.51 9.97
CA ILE A 329 7.22 -1.90 9.51
C ILE A 329 6.22 -2.20 8.39
N MET A 330 4.96 -1.76 8.54
CA MET A 330 3.92 -2.00 7.54
C MET A 330 4.21 -1.27 6.22
N GLU A 331 4.71 -0.04 6.27
CA GLU A 331 5.15 0.71 5.09
C GLU A 331 6.21 -0.06 4.29
N VAL A 332 7.21 -0.61 4.98
CA VAL A 332 8.26 -1.41 4.33
C VAL A 332 7.71 -2.71 3.76
N LEU A 333 6.89 -3.44 4.53
CA LEU A 333 6.31 -4.71 4.10
C LEU A 333 5.35 -4.53 2.92
N PHE A 334 4.49 -3.52 2.96
CA PHE A 334 3.52 -3.24 1.91
C PHE A 334 4.23 -2.84 0.62
N ARG A 335 5.25 -1.97 0.72
CA ARG A 335 6.07 -1.57 -0.43
C ARG A 335 6.78 -2.76 -1.09
N GLU A 336 7.43 -3.62 -0.32
CA GLU A 336 8.08 -4.82 -0.86
C GLU A 336 7.06 -5.78 -1.50
N MET A 337 5.87 -5.93 -0.92
CA MET A 337 4.78 -6.72 -1.50
C MET A 337 4.33 -6.15 -2.84
N MET A 338 4.14 -4.82 -2.94
CA MET A 338 3.77 -4.15 -4.19
C MET A 338 4.83 -4.34 -5.26
N LEU A 339 6.11 -4.17 -4.92
CA LEU A 339 7.22 -4.30 -5.86
C LEU A 339 7.42 -5.73 -6.38
N GLN A 340 7.08 -6.75 -5.58
CA GLN A 340 7.33 -8.16 -5.94
C GLN A 340 6.14 -8.84 -6.59
N SER A 341 4.91 -8.48 -6.20
CA SER A 341 3.74 -9.30 -6.48
C SER A 341 2.70 -8.64 -7.38
N ILE A 342 2.67 -7.31 -7.47
CA ILE A 342 1.59 -6.58 -8.14
C ILE A 342 2.17 -5.69 -9.24
N SER A 343 1.64 -5.85 -10.46
CA SER A 343 1.88 -4.89 -11.55
C SER A 343 1.06 -3.63 -11.28
N GLY A 344 1.63 -2.46 -11.54
CA GLY A 344 1.05 -1.18 -11.14
C GLY A 344 1.42 -0.78 -9.70
N TRP A 345 0.76 0.22 -9.16
CA TRP A 345 1.03 0.74 -7.83
C TRP A 345 -0.26 1.13 -7.11
N ILE A 346 -0.41 0.65 -5.89
CA ILE A 346 -1.44 1.10 -4.96
C ILE A 346 -0.72 1.81 -3.82
N ALA A 347 -0.98 3.09 -3.64
CA ALA A 347 -0.37 3.84 -2.55
C ALA A 347 -0.85 3.30 -1.20
N LEU A 348 0.08 3.19 -0.25
CA LEU A 348 -0.29 2.82 1.11
C LEU A 348 -1.06 3.99 1.74
N TRP A 349 -2.33 3.74 2.04
CA TRP A 349 -3.13 4.65 2.84
C TRP A 349 -3.65 3.92 4.08
N ILE A 350 -3.41 4.49 5.24
CA ILE A 350 -3.81 3.92 6.53
C ILE A 350 -4.91 4.80 7.11
N ASP A 351 -6.13 4.29 7.14
CA ASP A 351 -7.24 4.97 7.78
C ASP A 351 -6.91 5.22 9.27
N PRO A 352 -6.98 6.46 9.77
CA PRO A 352 -6.80 6.77 11.18
C PRO A 352 -7.67 5.92 12.12
N MET A 353 -8.84 5.46 11.64
CA MET A 353 -9.73 4.58 12.40
C MET A 353 -9.10 3.22 12.70
N ILE A 354 -8.17 2.73 11.86
CA ILE A 354 -7.44 1.48 12.10
C ILE A 354 -6.64 1.57 13.40
N TYR A 355 -5.98 2.68 13.67
CA TYR A 355 -5.24 2.88 14.93
C TYR A 355 -6.16 2.86 16.14
N VAL A 356 -7.35 3.44 16.03
CA VAL A 356 -8.37 3.42 17.09
C VAL A 356 -8.86 1.99 17.34
N GLN A 357 -9.10 1.23 16.28
CA GLN A 357 -9.55 -0.17 16.37
C GLN A 357 -8.46 -1.06 17.01
N MET A 358 -7.20 -0.90 16.60
CA MET A 358 -6.06 -1.62 17.17
C MET A 358 -5.88 -1.31 18.64
N PHE A 359 -5.94 -0.04 19.01
CA PHE A 359 -5.84 0.38 20.41
C PHE A 359 -7.01 -0.13 21.25
N ALA A 360 -8.23 -0.06 20.74
CA ALA A 360 -9.41 -0.59 21.39
C ALA A 360 -9.33 -2.11 21.58
N ALA A 361 -8.92 -2.85 20.54
CA ALA A 361 -8.71 -4.29 20.63
C ALA A 361 -7.69 -4.65 21.73
N GLY A 362 -6.57 -3.93 21.80
CA GLY A 362 -5.53 -4.14 22.80
C GLY A 362 -5.94 -3.76 24.23
N ILE A 363 -6.94 -2.88 24.44
CA ILE A 363 -7.46 -2.53 25.76
C ILE A 363 -8.57 -3.48 26.21
N ILE A 364 -9.44 -3.91 25.29
CA ILE A 364 -10.59 -4.77 25.61
C ILE A 364 -10.11 -6.18 25.99
N THR A 365 -9.04 -6.65 25.39
CA THR A 365 -8.42 -7.95 25.71
C THR A 365 -7.58 -7.88 26.98
#